data_da62148692c26f8b5cecae0e020fa6d7
#
_entry.id   da62148692c26f8b5cecae0e020fa6d7
#
_cell.length_a   1.000
_cell.length_b   1.000
_cell.length_c   1.000
_cell.angle_alpha   90.00
_cell.angle_beta   90.00
_cell.angle_gamma   90.00
#
_symmetry.space_group_name_H-M   'P 1'
#
loop_
_entity.id
_entity.type
_entity.pdbx_description
1 polymer ?
#
loop_
_entity_poly.entity_id
_entity_poly.type
_entity_poly.pdbx_seq_one_letter_code
_entity_poly.pdbx_strand_id
1 'polypeptide(L)'
;MARIAFIQFLSAGSLSEAAFRQKLLNSSIEELRGNILDKNGISFTNRDQKYMAFIKPAYMPASVSEREKVCAALGINADTFNDLTSKSKPLMIETNKAGSDAILEMETDWISIIHSLNRYEYGTLAKHVIGYLSGKDKVGQAGIEKAYDKELRNNSIFEIGTVTDASKNPIKGPGYRVKSWGTDEKLNVRLTLDYHIQKIVEDVMERNGVSGAVVVEDTVTGDVLAMASKPDFDQKAVEAYLDSSGNELFNKATAAYNLGSIFKIIDTAALLENADEIQDILQDMTTDIATDIFSYRTTDMTTDIPIDTPTDMTSDTIFDTGSYFCKGSVNVNGILFKCSSYLDGGHGLINLEQAFAKSCNSYFIEMCQKIGYKNLISMAQQFGLGTETGISEHGILEARGSLPAINSYYSKADIANLSIGQGVLLATPLQVADIVATVANGGIKNRVNIVDSLVDEEGRIIREIRVKQGKRIISKSTADKIKSLMEAVTLYGTAMDAGMDYYGGAGGKTGSAETGSKDVVHAWFAGYFPQAEPKYAIAVFVENGQYGGKAAAPIFAEIAREMTDKGY
;
A
#
# COMPACT_ATOMS: atom_id res chain seq x y z
N MET A 1 -25.94 -51.31 -31.98
CA MET A 1 -25.81 -51.66 -30.55
C MET A 1 -24.68 -50.88 -29.87
N ALA A 2 -23.41 -50.97 -30.27
CA ALA A 2 -22.31 -50.27 -29.59
C ALA A 2 -22.50 -48.75 -29.47
N ARG A 3 -23.05 -48.07 -30.49
CA ARG A 3 -23.31 -46.60 -30.47
C ARG A 3 -24.42 -46.21 -29.47
N ILE A 4 -25.42 -47.08 -29.30
CA ILE A 4 -26.49 -46.85 -28.30
C ILE A 4 -25.95 -47.05 -26.89
N ALA A 5 -25.15 -48.11 -26.67
CA ALA A 5 -24.46 -48.33 -25.40
C ALA A 5 -23.51 -47.19 -25.04
N PHE A 6 -22.73 -46.68 -26.00
CA PHE A 6 -21.87 -45.50 -25.82
C PHE A 6 -22.69 -44.28 -25.37
N ILE A 7 -23.80 -43.99 -26.04
CA ILE A 7 -24.68 -42.87 -25.69
C ILE A 7 -25.31 -43.07 -24.30
N GLN A 8 -25.74 -44.29 -23.98
CA GLN A 8 -26.41 -44.56 -22.71
C GLN A 8 -25.46 -44.66 -21.50
N PHE A 9 -24.22 -45.11 -21.68
CA PHE A 9 -23.30 -45.33 -20.55
C PHE A 9 -22.18 -44.30 -20.44
N LEU A 10 -21.70 -43.75 -21.54
CA LEU A 10 -20.59 -42.78 -21.53
C LEU A 10 -21.00 -41.33 -21.80
N SER A 11 -22.08 -41.10 -22.55
CA SER A 11 -22.55 -39.76 -22.87
C SER A 11 -23.89 -39.41 -22.24
N ALA A 12 -24.53 -40.32 -21.47
CA ALA A 12 -25.83 -40.08 -20.88
C ALA A 12 -25.83 -38.87 -19.93
N GLY A 13 -24.79 -38.72 -19.13
CA GLY A 13 -24.63 -37.60 -18.20
C GLY A 13 -24.58 -36.26 -18.93
N SER A 14 -23.65 -36.12 -19.88
CA SER A 14 -23.45 -34.89 -20.63
C SER A 14 -24.63 -34.54 -21.55
N LEU A 15 -25.28 -35.53 -22.16
CA LEU A 15 -26.47 -35.32 -22.98
C LEU A 15 -27.71 -34.96 -22.15
N SER A 16 -27.90 -35.60 -20.98
CA SER A 16 -28.94 -35.23 -20.03
C SER A 16 -28.75 -33.82 -19.50
N GLU A 17 -27.50 -33.44 -19.26
CA GLU A 17 -27.13 -32.10 -18.84
C GLU A 17 -27.41 -31.04 -19.93
N ALA A 18 -26.98 -31.30 -21.15
CA ALA A 18 -27.25 -30.42 -22.29
C ALA A 18 -28.76 -30.27 -22.55
N ALA A 19 -29.53 -31.38 -22.49
CA ALA A 19 -30.96 -31.37 -22.63
C ALA A 19 -31.67 -30.63 -21.48
N PHE A 20 -31.13 -30.74 -20.25
CA PHE A 20 -31.66 -30.01 -19.11
C PHE A 20 -31.39 -28.49 -19.25
N ARG A 21 -30.19 -28.09 -19.65
CA ARG A 21 -29.86 -26.69 -19.92
C ARG A 21 -30.75 -26.06 -21.01
N GLN A 22 -31.07 -26.84 -22.02
CA GLN A 22 -31.92 -26.39 -23.14
C GLN A 22 -33.41 -26.19 -22.71
N LYS A 23 -33.85 -26.89 -21.65
CA LYS A 23 -35.23 -26.84 -21.14
C LYS A 23 -35.40 -25.92 -19.91
N LEU A 24 -34.32 -25.36 -19.39
CA LEU A 24 -34.40 -24.47 -18.25
C LEU A 24 -34.58 -23.02 -18.71
N LEU A 25 -35.54 -22.36 -18.10
CA LEU A 25 -35.62 -20.90 -18.10
C LEU A 25 -34.81 -20.42 -16.91
N ASN A 26 -33.55 -20.04 -17.15
CA ASN A 26 -32.57 -19.80 -16.10
C ASN A 26 -32.56 -18.37 -15.60
N SER A 27 -32.42 -18.19 -14.29
CA SER A 27 -31.75 -17.07 -13.66
C SER A 27 -30.44 -17.57 -13.05
N SER A 28 -29.32 -17.01 -13.44
CA SER A 28 -28.06 -17.29 -12.77
C SER A 28 -28.07 -16.61 -11.39
N ILE A 29 -27.76 -17.37 -10.35
CA ILE A 29 -27.39 -16.80 -9.06
C ILE A 29 -25.92 -16.35 -9.18
N GLU A 30 -25.58 -15.25 -8.53
CA GLU A 30 -24.23 -14.71 -8.51
C GLU A 30 -23.19 -15.81 -8.24
N GLU A 31 -22.10 -15.83 -9.01
CA GLU A 31 -20.92 -16.64 -8.76
C GLU A 31 -20.41 -16.38 -7.34
N LEU A 32 -20.31 -17.43 -6.53
CA LEU A 32 -19.63 -17.35 -5.24
C LEU A 32 -18.12 -17.29 -5.48
N ARG A 33 -17.59 -16.09 -5.53
CA ARG A 33 -16.18 -15.82 -5.73
C ARG A 33 -15.40 -16.06 -4.43
N GLY A 34 -14.20 -16.66 -4.50
CA GLY A 34 -13.32 -16.88 -3.35
C GLY A 34 -12.99 -15.59 -2.60
N ASN A 35 -12.68 -15.71 -1.33
CA ASN A 35 -12.36 -14.57 -0.47
C ASN A 35 -10.93 -14.07 -0.69
N ILE A 36 -10.74 -12.77 -0.47
CA ILE A 36 -9.42 -12.16 -0.27
C ILE A 36 -9.28 -11.97 1.23
N LEU A 37 -8.33 -12.68 1.84
CA LEU A 37 -8.13 -12.78 3.27
C LEU A 37 -6.90 -11.98 3.71
N ASP A 38 -6.92 -11.49 4.94
CA ASP A 38 -5.73 -10.99 5.61
C ASP A 38 -4.81 -12.15 6.05
N LYS A 39 -3.65 -11.83 6.61
CA LYS A 39 -2.68 -12.84 7.11
C LYS A 39 -3.26 -13.77 8.18
N ASN A 40 -4.30 -13.35 8.91
CA ASN A 40 -4.94 -14.08 10.00
C ASN A 40 -6.23 -14.80 9.57
N GLY A 41 -6.63 -14.70 8.29
CA GLY A 41 -7.85 -15.30 7.75
C GLY A 41 -9.10 -14.42 7.84
N ILE A 42 -8.96 -13.14 8.23
CA ILE A 42 -10.06 -12.17 8.21
C ILE A 42 -10.30 -11.73 6.77
N SER A 43 -11.54 -11.85 6.31
CA SER A 43 -11.85 -11.48 4.91
C SER A 43 -11.94 -9.97 4.71
N PHE A 44 -11.36 -9.48 3.61
CA PHE A 44 -11.59 -8.13 3.09
C PHE A 44 -12.83 -8.05 2.20
N THR A 45 -13.31 -9.20 1.70
CA THR A 45 -14.42 -9.29 0.74
C THR A 45 -15.51 -10.22 1.27
N ASN A 46 -16.73 -10.14 0.72
CA ASN A 46 -17.86 -11.03 1.06
C ASN A 46 -18.23 -11.04 2.56
N ARG A 47 -18.25 -9.89 3.22
CA ARG A 47 -18.53 -9.78 4.67
C ARG A 47 -19.98 -9.45 4.98
N ASP A 48 -20.63 -8.63 4.15
CA ASP A 48 -22.00 -8.18 4.35
C ASP A 48 -23.01 -9.14 3.72
N GLN A 49 -24.06 -9.44 4.46
CA GLN A 49 -25.19 -10.20 3.95
C GLN A 49 -26.00 -9.37 2.95
N LYS A 50 -26.34 -10.02 1.84
CA LYS A 50 -27.22 -9.51 0.81
C LYS A 50 -28.45 -10.39 0.75
N TYR A 51 -29.62 -9.79 0.75
CA TYR A 51 -30.90 -10.48 0.70
C TYR A 51 -31.49 -10.34 -0.70
N MET A 52 -31.70 -11.47 -1.36
CA MET A 52 -32.26 -11.54 -2.70
C MET A 52 -33.63 -12.21 -2.67
N ALA A 53 -34.65 -11.47 -3.05
CA ALA A 53 -35.99 -12.05 -3.25
C ALA A 53 -36.04 -12.75 -4.61
N PHE A 54 -36.14 -14.06 -4.60
CA PHE A 54 -36.34 -14.90 -5.78
C PHE A 54 -37.83 -15.03 -6.08
N ILE A 55 -38.30 -14.38 -7.12
CA ILE A 55 -39.69 -14.30 -7.51
C ILE A 55 -39.95 -15.30 -8.64
N LYS A 56 -41.04 -16.03 -8.51
CA LYS A 56 -41.52 -17.08 -9.43
C LYS A 56 -42.83 -16.64 -10.09
N PRO A 57 -42.81 -15.84 -11.16
CA PRO A 57 -44.03 -15.24 -11.72
C PRO A 57 -45.10 -16.26 -12.11
N ALA A 58 -44.70 -17.45 -12.56
CA ALA A 58 -45.62 -18.53 -12.93
C ALA A 58 -46.49 -19.07 -11.77
N TYR A 59 -46.09 -18.80 -10.51
CA TYR A 59 -46.81 -19.23 -9.30
C TYR A 59 -47.42 -18.05 -8.55
N MET A 60 -47.35 -16.86 -9.13
CA MET A 60 -47.87 -15.64 -8.52
C MET A 60 -49.39 -15.70 -8.32
N PRO A 61 -49.92 -15.33 -7.13
CA PRO A 61 -51.36 -15.34 -6.88
C PRO A 61 -52.08 -14.25 -7.68
N ALA A 62 -53.33 -14.48 -7.97
CA ALA A 62 -54.20 -13.45 -8.56
C ALA A 62 -54.52 -12.31 -7.57
N SER A 63 -54.33 -12.56 -6.27
CA SER A 63 -54.59 -11.60 -5.19
C SER A 63 -53.71 -10.34 -5.33
N VAL A 64 -54.35 -9.19 -5.50
CA VAL A 64 -53.66 -7.91 -5.56
C VAL A 64 -53.02 -7.55 -4.21
N SER A 65 -53.73 -7.85 -3.10
CA SER A 65 -53.24 -7.54 -1.75
C SER A 65 -51.94 -8.26 -1.37
N GLU A 66 -51.73 -9.50 -1.78
CA GLU A 66 -50.47 -10.20 -1.53
C GLU A 66 -49.29 -9.61 -2.34
N ARG A 67 -49.58 -9.23 -3.60
CA ARG A 67 -48.58 -8.58 -4.45
C ARG A 67 -48.18 -7.20 -3.91
N GLU A 68 -49.13 -6.43 -3.41
CA GLU A 68 -48.87 -5.12 -2.78
C GLU A 68 -48.00 -5.23 -1.54
N LYS A 69 -48.22 -6.25 -0.70
CA LYS A 69 -47.36 -6.55 0.46
C LYS A 69 -45.92 -6.83 0.04
N VAL A 70 -45.75 -7.65 -1.02
CA VAL A 70 -44.41 -7.94 -1.56
C VAL A 70 -43.77 -6.70 -2.18
N CYS A 71 -44.53 -5.89 -2.91
CA CYS A 71 -44.02 -4.62 -3.43
C CYS A 71 -43.53 -3.69 -2.32
N ALA A 72 -44.27 -3.59 -1.22
CA ALA A 72 -43.88 -2.82 -0.06
C ALA A 72 -42.60 -3.37 0.60
N ALA A 73 -42.49 -4.70 0.77
CA ALA A 73 -41.31 -5.37 1.31
C ALA A 73 -40.07 -5.21 0.41
N LEU A 74 -40.26 -5.14 -0.90
CA LEU A 74 -39.19 -4.91 -1.88
C LEU A 74 -38.86 -3.44 -2.08
N GLY A 75 -39.69 -2.50 -1.58
CA GLY A 75 -39.50 -1.06 -1.79
C GLY A 75 -39.72 -0.61 -3.24
N ILE A 76 -40.54 -1.36 -4.02
CA ILE A 76 -40.83 -1.04 -5.42
C ILE A 76 -42.33 -0.76 -5.62
N ASN A 77 -42.67 0.02 -6.62
CA ASN A 77 -44.07 0.28 -6.94
C ASN A 77 -44.70 -0.88 -7.73
N ALA A 78 -46.06 -0.96 -7.71
CA ALA A 78 -46.79 -2.04 -8.35
C ALA A 78 -46.60 -2.10 -9.86
N ASP A 79 -46.47 -0.96 -10.53
CA ASP A 79 -46.30 -0.89 -11.99
C ASP A 79 -44.94 -1.48 -12.39
N THR A 80 -43.86 -1.07 -11.72
CA THR A 80 -42.52 -1.64 -11.92
C THR A 80 -42.50 -3.15 -11.65
N PHE A 81 -43.18 -3.60 -10.58
CA PHE A 81 -43.27 -5.01 -10.26
C PHE A 81 -44.00 -5.81 -11.34
N ASN A 82 -45.13 -5.28 -11.85
CA ASN A 82 -45.89 -5.91 -12.92
C ASN A 82 -45.07 -5.97 -14.24
N ASP A 83 -44.35 -4.92 -14.58
CA ASP A 83 -43.46 -4.89 -15.76
C ASP A 83 -42.37 -5.96 -15.66
N LEU A 84 -41.69 -6.04 -14.50
CA LEU A 84 -40.64 -7.04 -14.26
C LEU A 84 -41.16 -8.48 -14.32
N THR A 85 -42.39 -8.72 -13.82
CA THR A 85 -43.00 -10.06 -13.76
C THR A 85 -43.76 -10.45 -15.01
N SER A 86 -44.03 -9.52 -15.93
CA SER A 86 -44.82 -9.74 -17.17
C SER A 86 -44.28 -10.83 -18.07
N LYS A 87 -42.98 -11.08 -18.08
CA LYS A 87 -42.31 -12.06 -18.94
C LYS A 87 -42.32 -13.48 -18.41
N SER A 88 -43.01 -13.76 -17.30
CA SER A 88 -43.11 -15.07 -16.62
C SER A 88 -41.77 -15.77 -16.33
N LYS A 89 -40.64 -15.03 -16.45
CA LYS A 89 -39.30 -15.53 -16.11
C LYS A 89 -39.05 -15.37 -14.64
N PRO A 90 -38.34 -16.32 -13.98
CA PRO A 90 -37.84 -16.09 -12.64
C PRO A 90 -36.96 -14.84 -12.61
N LEU A 91 -37.09 -14.06 -11.55
CA LEU A 91 -36.27 -12.88 -11.36
C LEU A 91 -35.80 -12.76 -9.92
N MET A 92 -34.71 -12.08 -9.72
CA MET A 92 -34.16 -11.75 -8.42
C MET A 92 -34.15 -10.26 -8.22
N ILE A 93 -34.65 -9.82 -7.07
CA ILE A 93 -34.67 -8.42 -6.66
C ILE A 93 -33.97 -8.32 -5.31
N GLU A 94 -33.03 -7.39 -5.21
CA GLU A 94 -32.36 -7.09 -3.94
C GLU A 94 -33.33 -6.43 -2.97
N THR A 95 -33.29 -6.83 -1.69
CA THR A 95 -34.06 -6.24 -0.61
C THR A 95 -33.18 -6.06 0.63
N ASN A 96 -33.67 -5.29 1.59
CA ASN A 96 -33.00 -5.16 2.89
C ASN A 96 -33.49 -6.25 3.88
N LYS A 97 -32.89 -6.28 5.07
CA LYS A 97 -33.23 -7.26 6.11
C LYS A 97 -34.74 -7.20 6.48
N ALA A 98 -35.29 -6.01 6.65
CA ALA A 98 -36.70 -5.84 7.02
C ALA A 98 -37.64 -6.38 5.94
N GLY A 99 -37.34 -6.12 4.66
CA GLY A 99 -38.08 -6.67 3.53
C GLY A 99 -37.95 -8.19 3.42
N SER A 100 -36.74 -8.71 3.70
CA SER A 100 -36.49 -10.16 3.77
C SER A 100 -37.35 -10.82 4.86
N ASP A 101 -37.32 -10.28 6.07
CA ASP A 101 -38.10 -10.81 7.21
C ASP A 101 -39.61 -10.75 6.91
N ALA A 102 -40.10 -9.65 6.34
CA ALA A 102 -41.51 -9.51 5.93
C ALA A 102 -41.92 -10.54 4.86
N ILE A 103 -41.05 -10.86 3.89
CA ILE A 103 -41.32 -11.86 2.87
C ILE A 103 -41.34 -13.27 3.48
N LEU A 104 -40.42 -13.57 4.39
CA LEU A 104 -40.37 -14.87 5.06
C LEU A 104 -41.64 -15.14 5.91
N GLU A 105 -42.18 -14.09 6.58
CA GLU A 105 -43.42 -14.18 7.36
C GLU A 105 -44.66 -14.44 6.50
N MET A 106 -44.61 -14.18 5.17
CA MET A 106 -45.75 -14.40 4.29
C MET A 106 -45.99 -15.87 3.95
N GLU A 107 -45.02 -16.75 4.21
CA GLU A 107 -45.08 -18.21 3.95
C GLU A 107 -45.65 -18.57 2.57
N THR A 108 -45.16 -17.92 1.51
CA THR A 108 -45.69 -18.08 0.15
C THR A 108 -44.79 -18.94 -0.74
N ASP A 109 -45.37 -19.72 -1.67
CA ASP A 109 -44.59 -20.57 -2.58
C ASP A 109 -43.99 -19.83 -3.79
N TRP A 110 -44.45 -18.61 -4.09
CA TRP A 110 -44.07 -17.90 -5.30
C TRP A 110 -42.91 -16.90 -5.12
N ILE A 111 -42.53 -16.66 -3.89
CA ILE A 111 -41.35 -15.84 -3.56
C ILE A 111 -40.55 -16.55 -2.48
N SER A 112 -39.25 -16.44 -2.55
CA SER A 112 -38.33 -17.04 -1.56
C SER A 112 -37.16 -16.10 -1.35
N ILE A 113 -36.58 -16.07 -0.15
CA ILE A 113 -35.38 -15.31 0.13
C ILE A 113 -34.17 -16.21 -0.07
N ILE A 114 -33.19 -15.67 -0.79
CA ILE A 114 -31.87 -16.25 -0.96
C ILE A 114 -30.88 -15.33 -0.28
N HIS A 115 -30.11 -15.87 0.65
CA HIS A 115 -29.01 -15.15 1.28
C HIS A 115 -27.78 -15.24 0.36
N SER A 116 -27.18 -14.10 0.07
CA SER A 116 -25.94 -13.95 -0.68
C SER A 116 -25.00 -13.03 0.09
N LEU A 117 -23.84 -12.75 -0.44
CA LEU A 117 -22.85 -11.85 0.17
C LEU A 117 -22.52 -10.72 -0.79
N ASN A 118 -22.39 -9.51 -0.26
CA ASN A 118 -21.82 -8.39 -1.00
C ASN A 118 -20.32 -8.61 -1.15
N ARG A 119 -19.82 -8.56 -2.39
CA ARG A 119 -18.37 -8.64 -2.65
C ARG A 119 -17.62 -7.52 -1.94
N TYR A 120 -18.15 -6.30 -2.03
CA TYR A 120 -17.64 -5.12 -1.37
C TYR A 120 -18.72 -4.50 -0.51
N GLU A 121 -18.38 -4.10 0.69
CA GLU A 121 -19.23 -3.36 1.62
C GLU A 121 -18.94 -1.86 1.58
N TYR A 122 -19.74 -1.07 2.24
CA TYR A 122 -19.39 0.32 2.53
C TYR A 122 -18.23 0.33 3.54
N GLY A 123 -17.13 1.02 3.21
CA GLY A 123 -15.92 1.04 4.05
C GLY A 123 -14.99 -0.16 3.85
N THR A 124 -15.05 -0.86 2.70
CA THR A 124 -14.02 -1.86 2.33
C THR A 124 -12.64 -1.23 2.40
N LEU A 125 -11.70 -1.93 3.07
CA LEU A 125 -10.31 -1.50 3.24
C LEU A 125 -9.44 -1.94 2.06
N ALA A 126 -8.24 -1.37 1.94
CA ALA A 126 -7.21 -1.74 0.98
C ALA A 126 -7.68 -1.76 -0.49
N LYS A 127 -8.56 -0.85 -0.88
CA LYS A 127 -9.26 -0.87 -2.18
C LYS A 127 -8.32 -0.90 -3.38
N HIS A 128 -7.18 -0.18 -3.33
CA HIS A 128 -6.18 -0.19 -4.40
C HIS A 128 -5.39 -1.50 -4.47
N VAL A 129 -5.27 -2.24 -3.36
CA VAL A 129 -4.65 -3.58 -3.31
C VAL A 129 -5.65 -4.63 -3.77
N ILE A 130 -6.84 -4.65 -3.17
CA ILE A 130 -7.92 -5.59 -3.51
C ILE A 130 -8.28 -5.46 -4.99
N GLY A 131 -8.45 -4.22 -5.46
CA GLY A 131 -8.93 -3.93 -6.81
C GLY A 131 -10.46 -4.01 -6.91
N TYR A 132 -10.98 -4.19 -8.12
CA TYR A 132 -12.41 -4.19 -8.38
C TYR A 132 -12.78 -5.09 -9.57
N LEU A 133 -14.07 -5.39 -9.69
CA LEU A 133 -14.65 -6.22 -10.75
C LEU A 133 -15.35 -5.34 -11.79
N SER A 134 -15.45 -5.84 -13.04
CA SER A 134 -16.34 -5.25 -14.04
C SER A 134 -17.79 -5.34 -13.58
N GLY A 135 -18.60 -4.33 -13.89
CA GLY A 135 -19.99 -4.26 -13.46
C GLY A 135 -20.83 -5.46 -13.94
N LYS A 136 -20.68 -5.83 -15.23
CA LYS A 136 -21.52 -6.81 -15.90
C LYS A 136 -21.01 -8.26 -15.74
N ASP A 137 -19.74 -8.49 -16.05
CA ASP A 137 -19.21 -9.86 -16.20
C ASP A 137 -18.48 -10.34 -14.94
N LYS A 138 -18.39 -9.50 -13.92
CA LYS A 138 -17.71 -9.77 -12.65
C LYS A 138 -16.27 -10.27 -12.83
N VAL A 139 -15.57 -9.76 -13.86
CA VAL A 139 -14.16 -10.06 -14.14
C VAL A 139 -13.27 -9.07 -13.37
N GLY A 140 -12.19 -9.54 -12.77
CA GLY A 140 -11.20 -8.71 -12.10
C GLY A 140 -10.55 -7.71 -13.05
N GLN A 141 -10.62 -6.40 -12.71
CA GLN A 141 -10.09 -5.32 -13.55
C GLN A 141 -8.79 -4.74 -13.02
N ALA A 142 -8.56 -4.79 -11.71
CA ALA A 142 -7.38 -4.25 -11.05
C ALA A 142 -7.03 -5.06 -9.81
N GLY A 143 -5.81 -4.89 -9.29
CA GLY A 143 -5.36 -5.46 -8.03
C GLY A 143 -5.40 -6.98 -7.97
N ILE A 144 -5.54 -7.50 -6.78
CA ILE A 144 -5.64 -8.94 -6.48
C ILE A 144 -6.82 -9.58 -7.23
N GLU A 145 -7.95 -8.88 -7.36
CA GLU A 145 -9.10 -9.35 -8.13
C GLU A 145 -8.74 -9.70 -9.58
N LYS A 146 -7.85 -8.91 -10.20
CA LYS A 146 -7.38 -9.13 -11.58
C LYS A 146 -6.33 -10.24 -11.65
N ALA A 147 -5.31 -10.15 -10.79
CA ALA A 147 -4.18 -11.08 -10.84
C ALA A 147 -4.58 -12.52 -10.55
N TYR A 148 -5.56 -12.70 -9.67
CA TYR A 148 -6.07 -14.00 -9.22
C TYR A 148 -7.50 -14.26 -9.67
N ASP A 149 -7.93 -13.63 -10.77
CA ASP A 149 -9.30 -13.76 -11.29
C ASP A 149 -9.68 -15.23 -11.52
N LYS A 150 -8.76 -16.03 -12.06
CA LYS A 150 -8.97 -17.44 -12.36
C LYS A 150 -9.12 -18.28 -11.09
N GLU A 151 -8.27 -18.04 -10.09
CA GLU A 151 -8.28 -18.75 -8.81
C GLU A 151 -9.49 -18.38 -7.94
N LEU A 152 -9.83 -17.09 -7.93
CA LEU A 152 -10.98 -16.56 -7.22
C LEU A 152 -12.31 -16.90 -7.89
N ARG A 153 -12.36 -16.97 -9.22
CA ARG A 153 -13.50 -17.43 -9.98
C ARG A 153 -13.64 -18.92 -9.80
N ASN A 154 -14.52 -19.31 -8.94
CA ASN A 154 -14.94 -20.69 -8.94
C ASN A 154 -15.77 -20.95 -10.21
N ASN A 155 -15.54 -22.09 -10.85
CA ASN A 155 -16.36 -22.57 -11.95
C ASN A 155 -17.75 -23.06 -11.51
N SER A 156 -18.11 -22.88 -10.23
CA SER A 156 -19.42 -23.26 -9.69
C SER A 156 -20.45 -22.19 -10.03
N ILE A 157 -21.20 -22.43 -11.08
CA ILE A 157 -22.36 -21.62 -11.45
C ILE A 157 -23.58 -22.22 -10.75
N PHE A 158 -24.24 -21.42 -9.90
CA PHE A 158 -25.55 -21.79 -9.36
C PHE A 158 -26.63 -21.27 -10.31
N GLU A 159 -27.36 -22.21 -10.92
CA GLU A 159 -28.51 -21.88 -11.75
C GLU A 159 -29.80 -22.31 -11.05
N ILE A 160 -30.72 -21.37 -10.90
CA ILE A 160 -32.10 -21.67 -10.54
C ILE A 160 -32.94 -21.61 -11.79
N GLY A 161 -33.61 -22.70 -12.11
CA GLY A 161 -34.46 -22.75 -13.27
C GLY A 161 -35.72 -23.59 -13.06
N THR A 162 -36.74 -23.29 -13.86
CA THR A 162 -37.94 -24.14 -13.98
C THR A 162 -37.90 -24.89 -15.29
N VAL A 163 -38.47 -26.11 -15.27
CA VAL A 163 -38.62 -26.90 -16.50
C VAL A 163 -39.70 -26.24 -17.37
N THR A 164 -39.40 -26.08 -18.66
CA THR A 164 -40.33 -25.48 -19.63
C THR A 164 -40.79 -26.49 -20.66
N ASP A 165 -41.97 -26.25 -21.25
CA ASP A 165 -42.44 -26.93 -22.44
C ASP A 165 -41.66 -26.48 -23.70
N ALA A 166 -41.99 -27.03 -24.86
CA ALA A 166 -41.36 -26.69 -26.15
C ALA A 166 -41.57 -25.23 -26.55
N SER A 167 -42.55 -24.55 -26.00
CA SER A 167 -42.87 -23.13 -26.21
C SER A 167 -42.27 -22.23 -25.15
N LYS A 168 -41.39 -22.78 -24.29
CA LYS A 168 -40.72 -22.08 -23.15
C LYS A 168 -41.68 -21.62 -22.05
N ASN A 169 -42.87 -22.19 -21.92
CA ASN A 169 -43.74 -21.92 -20.79
C ASN A 169 -43.37 -22.82 -19.61
N PRO A 170 -43.35 -22.28 -18.37
CA PRO A 170 -43.07 -23.08 -17.18
C PRO A 170 -44.08 -24.21 -16.99
N ILE A 171 -43.59 -25.45 -16.80
CA ILE A 171 -44.44 -26.60 -16.51
C ILE A 171 -44.70 -26.64 -15.00
N LYS A 172 -45.98 -26.51 -14.60
CA LYS A 172 -46.40 -26.63 -13.20
C LYS A 172 -46.24 -28.10 -12.74
N GLY A 173 -45.54 -28.32 -11.62
CA GLY A 173 -45.34 -29.63 -11.02
C GLY A 173 -43.90 -29.98 -10.70
N PRO A 174 -42.92 -29.89 -11.65
CA PRO A 174 -41.52 -30.19 -11.33
C PRO A 174 -40.85 -29.21 -10.37
N GLY A 175 -41.46 -28.04 -10.15
CA GLY A 175 -40.94 -26.98 -9.28
C GLY A 175 -39.69 -26.30 -9.86
N TYR A 176 -39.08 -25.45 -9.04
CA TYR A 176 -37.77 -24.87 -9.34
C TYR A 176 -36.67 -25.79 -8.85
N ARG A 177 -35.62 -25.92 -9.63
CA ARG A 177 -34.45 -26.73 -9.27
C ARG A 177 -33.23 -25.83 -9.24
N VAL A 178 -32.43 -25.96 -8.18
CA VAL A 178 -31.11 -25.38 -8.06
C VAL A 178 -30.11 -26.43 -8.55
N LYS A 179 -29.26 -26.09 -9.47
CA LYS A 179 -28.14 -26.92 -9.87
C LYS A 179 -26.84 -26.13 -9.76
N SER A 180 -25.87 -26.74 -9.14
CA SER A 180 -24.48 -26.24 -9.19
C SER A 180 -23.74 -26.97 -10.31
N TRP A 181 -22.94 -26.21 -11.05
CA TRP A 181 -22.07 -26.72 -12.10
C TRP A 181 -20.66 -26.26 -11.78
N GLY A 182 -19.66 -27.13 -11.98
CA GLY A 182 -18.26 -26.83 -11.78
C GLY A 182 -17.58 -27.71 -10.74
N THR A 183 -16.29 -27.47 -10.51
CA THR A 183 -15.54 -28.15 -9.45
C THR A 183 -15.70 -27.35 -8.15
N ASP A 184 -15.93 -28.05 -7.04
CA ASP A 184 -16.17 -27.43 -5.72
C ASP A 184 -14.90 -26.80 -5.07
N GLU A 185 -13.80 -26.72 -5.80
CA GLU A 185 -12.54 -26.16 -5.29
C GLU A 185 -12.53 -24.63 -5.39
N LYS A 186 -13.08 -23.98 -4.38
CA LYS A 186 -12.93 -22.54 -4.19
C LYS A 186 -11.58 -22.26 -3.56
N LEU A 187 -10.79 -21.41 -4.19
CA LEU A 187 -9.56 -20.89 -3.61
C LEU A 187 -9.76 -19.47 -3.11
N ASN A 188 -9.21 -19.23 -1.93
CA ASN A 188 -9.10 -17.90 -1.35
C ASN A 188 -7.66 -17.41 -1.54
N VAL A 189 -7.48 -16.11 -1.69
CA VAL A 189 -6.15 -15.46 -1.71
C VAL A 189 -5.87 -14.90 -0.33
N ARG A 190 -4.84 -15.43 0.34
CA ARG A 190 -4.36 -14.88 1.60
C ARG A 190 -3.25 -13.89 1.35
N LEU A 191 -3.44 -12.65 1.82
CA LEU A 191 -2.48 -11.56 1.74
C LEU A 191 -1.56 -11.56 2.95
N THR A 192 -0.48 -10.75 2.87
CA THR A 192 0.36 -10.41 4.02
C THR A 192 -0.23 -9.27 4.85
N LEU A 193 -1.19 -8.51 4.30
CA LEU A 193 -1.86 -7.43 5.02
C LEU A 193 -2.48 -7.93 6.32
N ASP A 194 -2.43 -7.10 7.36
CA ASP A 194 -3.17 -7.27 8.59
C ASP A 194 -4.41 -6.37 8.58
N TYR A 195 -5.59 -6.95 8.71
CA TYR A 195 -6.87 -6.22 8.64
C TYR A 195 -6.95 -5.07 9.64
N HIS A 196 -6.45 -5.30 10.85
CA HIS A 196 -6.54 -4.30 11.92
C HIS A 196 -5.52 -3.18 11.73
N ILE A 197 -4.29 -3.49 11.30
CA ILE A 197 -3.29 -2.48 10.96
C ILE A 197 -3.77 -1.65 9.77
N GLN A 198 -4.30 -2.30 8.71
CA GLN A 198 -4.86 -1.59 7.56
C GLN A 198 -5.98 -0.64 7.97
N LYS A 199 -6.87 -1.10 8.88
CA LYS A 199 -7.95 -0.27 9.39
C LYS A 199 -7.45 0.94 10.18
N ILE A 200 -6.45 0.75 11.07
CA ILE A 200 -5.82 1.86 11.80
C ILE A 200 -5.28 2.89 10.83
N VAL A 201 -4.51 2.44 9.83
CA VAL A 201 -3.89 3.32 8.84
C VAL A 201 -4.95 4.14 8.10
N GLU A 202 -6.01 3.50 7.58
CA GLU A 202 -7.04 4.20 6.84
C GLU A 202 -7.87 5.14 7.72
N ASP A 203 -8.22 4.73 8.94
CA ASP A 203 -8.96 5.56 9.90
C ASP A 203 -8.14 6.82 10.28
N VAL A 204 -6.82 6.67 10.50
CA VAL A 204 -5.93 7.81 10.80
C VAL A 204 -5.83 8.75 9.60
N MET A 205 -5.64 8.23 8.39
CA MET A 205 -5.60 9.05 7.18
C MET A 205 -6.91 9.81 6.97
N GLU A 206 -8.05 9.18 7.20
CA GLU A 206 -9.37 9.79 7.03
C GLU A 206 -9.62 10.90 8.06
N ARG A 207 -9.38 10.64 9.35
CA ARG A 207 -9.55 11.63 10.43
C ARG A 207 -8.70 12.88 10.23
N ASN A 208 -7.51 12.72 9.67
CA ASN A 208 -6.59 13.81 9.41
C ASN A 208 -6.74 14.43 8.01
N GLY A 209 -7.70 13.97 7.20
CA GLY A 209 -7.96 14.47 5.86
C GLY A 209 -6.75 14.34 4.92
N VAL A 210 -5.97 13.26 5.05
CA VAL A 210 -4.74 13.05 4.30
C VAL A 210 -5.04 12.74 2.84
N SER A 211 -4.52 13.56 1.91
CA SER A 211 -4.32 13.17 0.52
C SER A 211 -2.88 12.66 0.38
N GLY A 212 -2.70 11.37 0.08
CA GLY A 212 -1.39 10.76 0.08
C GLY A 212 -1.41 9.26 0.21
N ALA A 213 -0.34 8.69 0.78
CA ALA A 213 -0.23 7.25 0.98
C ALA A 213 0.49 6.91 2.29
N VAL A 214 0.14 5.77 2.86
CA VAL A 214 0.85 5.15 3.98
C VAL A 214 1.11 3.68 3.65
N VAL A 215 2.35 3.24 3.88
CA VAL A 215 2.75 1.84 3.77
C VAL A 215 3.35 1.41 5.10
N VAL A 216 2.92 0.27 5.62
CA VAL A 216 3.49 -0.41 6.80
C VAL A 216 4.08 -1.74 6.36
N GLU A 217 5.35 -1.97 6.67
CA GLU A 217 6.10 -3.16 6.33
C GLU A 217 6.69 -3.82 7.57
N ASP A 218 6.66 -5.14 7.63
CA ASP A 218 7.38 -5.92 8.65
C ASP A 218 8.87 -5.92 8.34
N THR A 219 9.67 -5.39 9.26
CA THR A 219 11.11 -5.19 9.06
C THR A 219 11.90 -6.48 8.85
N VAL A 220 11.44 -7.58 9.44
CA VAL A 220 12.15 -8.88 9.44
C VAL A 220 11.77 -9.72 8.22
N THR A 221 10.55 -9.61 7.75
CA THR A 221 10.01 -10.49 6.72
C THR A 221 9.84 -9.85 5.34
N GLY A 222 9.78 -8.52 5.27
CA GLY A 222 9.46 -7.79 4.04
C GLY A 222 7.98 -7.88 3.64
N ASP A 223 7.12 -8.29 4.57
CA ASP A 223 5.68 -8.37 4.31
C ASP A 223 5.04 -7.00 4.44
N VAL A 224 4.30 -6.59 3.43
CA VAL A 224 3.43 -5.41 3.53
C VAL A 224 2.27 -5.75 4.44
N LEU A 225 2.18 -5.06 5.59
CA LEU A 225 1.12 -5.24 6.59
C LEU A 225 -0.06 -4.30 6.37
N ALA A 226 0.20 -3.12 5.79
CA ALA A 226 -0.84 -2.19 5.35
C ALA A 226 -0.35 -1.36 4.16
N MET A 227 -1.26 -1.05 3.24
CA MET A 227 -1.02 -0.15 2.12
C MET A 227 -2.30 0.63 1.84
N ALA A 228 -2.27 1.93 2.11
CA ALA A 228 -3.40 2.82 1.92
C ALA A 228 -3.02 3.99 1.00
N SER A 229 -3.97 4.38 0.15
CA SER A 229 -3.89 5.54 -0.75
C SER A 229 -5.19 6.32 -0.66
N LYS A 230 -5.13 7.63 -0.46
CA LYS A 230 -6.29 8.55 -0.35
C LYS A 230 -6.12 9.76 -1.27
N PRO A 231 -7.23 10.30 -1.84
CA PRO A 231 -8.59 9.76 -1.75
C PRO A 231 -8.70 8.39 -2.42
N ASP A 232 -9.68 7.61 -2.01
CA ASP A 232 -10.00 6.32 -2.60
C ASP A 232 -11.40 6.35 -3.29
N PHE A 233 -11.83 5.22 -3.82
CA PHE A 233 -13.02 5.09 -4.66
C PHE A 233 -14.03 4.08 -4.10
N ASP A 234 -15.28 4.14 -4.55
CA ASP A 234 -16.25 3.07 -4.32
C ASP A 234 -16.10 1.99 -5.39
N GLN A 235 -15.73 0.77 -4.96
CA GLN A 235 -15.53 -0.39 -5.84
C GLN A 235 -16.82 -0.84 -6.55
N LYS A 236 -18.00 -0.40 -6.09
CA LYS A 236 -19.31 -0.67 -6.72
C LYS A 236 -19.66 0.32 -7.83
N ALA A 237 -19.01 1.48 -7.86
CA ALA A 237 -19.33 2.61 -8.74
C ALA A 237 -18.07 3.19 -9.42
N VAL A 238 -17.14 2.32 -9.84
CA VAL A 238 -15.83 2.73 -10.41
C VAL A 238 -15.97 3.65 -11.62
N GLU A 239 -17.02 3.48 -12.40
CA GLU A 239 -17.29 4.32 -13.58
C GLU A 239 -17.42 5.82 -13.23
N ALA A 240 -17.86 6.15 -11.99
CA ALA A 240 -17.97 7.52 -11.54
C ALA A 240 -16.62 8.22 -11.34
N TYR A 241 -15.53 7.45 -11.24
CA TYR A 241 -14.18 7.96 -10.96
C TYR A 241 -13.26 7.97 -12.19
N LEU A 242 -13.69 7.43 -13.35
CA LEU A 242 -12.84 7.32 -14.56
C LEU A 242 -12.39 8.69 -15.08
N ASP A 243 -13.27 9.70 -15.01
CA ASP A 243 -13.01 11.06 -15.45
C ASP A 243 -12.89 12.06 -14.29
N SER A 244 -12.72 11.54 -13.05
CA SER A 244 -12.60 12.38 -11.86
C SER A 244 -11.24 13.08 -11.81
N SER A 245 -11.25 14.37 -11.44
CA SER A 245 -10.02 15.14 -11.19
C SER A 245 -9.37 14.81 -9.83
N GLY A 246 -10.03 14.03 -8.97
CA GLY A 246 -9.54 13.66 -7.63
C GLY A 246 -8.49 12.56 -7.66
N ASN A 247 -8.29 11.88 -8.81
CA ASN A 247 -7.34 10.76 -8.97
C ASN A 247 -7.57 9.62 -7.96
N GLU A 248 -8.82 9.32 -7.62
CA GLU A 248 -9.21 8.33 -6.61
C GLU A 248 -8.77 6.89 -6.98
N LEU A 249 -8.72 6.59 -8.29
CA LEU A 249 -8.27 5.29 -8.81
C LEU A 249 -6.73 5.15 -8.82
N PHE A 250 -6.02 6.25 -8.60
CA PHE A 250 -4.56 6.27 -8.65
C PHE A 250 -3.96 5.83 -7.33
N ASN A 251 -3.18 4.73 -7.35
CA ASN A 251 -2.50 4.24 -6.15
C ASN A 251 -1.23 5.04 -5.85
N LYS A 252 -1.32 6.00 -4.95
CA LYS A 252 -0.21 6.84 -4.54
C LYS A 252 0.88 6.07 -3.78
N ALA A 253 0.56 4.93 -3.17
CA ALA A 253 1.54 4.11 -2.45
C ALA A 253 2.59 3.47 -3.39
N THR A 254 2.24 3.29 -4.66
CA THR A 254 3.09 2.68 -5.70
C THR A 254 3.46 3.64 -6.83
N ALA A 255 3.07 4.89 -6.72
CA ALA A 255 3.46 5.97 -7.63
C ALA A 255 4.77 6.64 -7.16
N ALA A 256 5.54 7.17 -8.10
CA ALA A 256 6.88 7.68 -7.84
C ALA A 256 6.90 9.21 -7.66
N TYR A 257 7.56 9.66 -6.59
CA TYR A 257 7.69 11.07 -6.21
C TYR A 257 9.13 11.40 -5.81
N ASN A 258 9.49 12.68 -5.80
CA ASN A 258 10.76 13.12 -5.24
C ASN A 258 10.82 12.80 -3.74
N LEU A 259 11.98 12.31 -3.29
CA LEU A 259 12.20 11.87 -1.90
C LEU A 259 12.50 13.00 -0.95
N GLY A 260 13.10 14.07 -1.47
CA GLY A 260 13.69 15.09 -0.61
C GLY A 260 14.70 14.47 0.38
N SER A 261 14.74 15.00 1.57
CA SER A 261 15.70 14.58 2.59
C SER A 261 15.58 13.14 3.11
N ILE A 262 14.61 12.34 2.63
CA ILE A 262 14.60 10.89 2.90
C ILE A 262 15.83 10.22 2.28
N PHE A 263 16.31 10.72 1.14
CA PHE A 263 17.49 10.19 0.45
C PHE A 263 18.76 10.23 1.31
N LYS A 264 18.83 11.12 2.32
CA LYS A 264 19.96 11.20 3.26
C LYS A 264 20.20 9.91 4.05
N ILE A 265 19.23 9.00 4.13
CA ILE A 265 19.44 7.65 4.66
C ILE A 265 20.44 6.89 3.76
N ILE A 266 20.24 6.98 2.44
CA ILE A 266 21.11 6.33 1.44
C ILE A 266 22.47 7.05 1.35
N ASP A 267 22.47 8.39 1.41
CA ASP A 267 23.72 9.17 1.48
C ASP A 267 24.58 8.72 2.65
N THR A 268 23.95 8.56 3.83
CA THR A 268 24.66 8.12 5.03
C THR A 268 25.18 6.69 4.89
N ALA A 269 24.38 5.79 4.28
CA ALA A 269 24.85 4.44 4.01
C ALA A 269 26.06 4.44 3.06
N ALA A 270 26.02 5.25 2.00
CA ALA A 270 27.12 5.39 1.07
C ALA A 270 28.38 6.00 1.74
N LEU A 271 28.21 6.98 2.65
CA LEU A 271 29.29 7.55 3.44
C LEU A 271 29.97 6.50 4.31
N LEU A 272 29.18 5.75 5.09
CA LEU A 272 29.70 4.81 6.07
C LEU A 272 30.32 3.56 5.42
N GLU A 273 29.73 3.06 4.33
CA GLU A 273 30.26 1.88 3.61
C GLU A 273 31.52 2.18 2.78
N ASN A 274 31.82 3.46 2.49
CA ASN A 274 33.04 3.90 1.77
C ASN A 274 33.99 4.72 2.70
N ALA A 275 33.88 4.56 4.02
CA ALA A 275 34.62 5.35 5.00
C ALA A 275 36.14 5.28 4.83
N ASP A 276 36.67 4.09 4.53
CA ASP A 276 38.11 3.89 4.35
C ASP A 276 38.67 4.63 3.12
N GLU A 277 37.87 4.76 2.04
CA GLU A 277 38.25 5.48 0.82
C GLU A 277 38.26 7.01 1.01
N ILE A 278 37.51 7.51 1.98
CA ILE A 278 37.34 8.96 2.24
C ILE A 278 38.04 9.43 3.51
N GLN A 279 38.79 8.55 4.20
CA GLN A 279 39.46 8.89 5.43
C GLN A 279 40.45 10.07 5.25
N ASP A 280 41.24 10.03 4.19
CA ASP A 280 42.16 11.14 3.83
C ASP A 280 41.40 12.45 3.53
N ILE A 281 40.20 12.33 2.94
CA ILE A 281 39.33 13.47 2.59
C ILE A 281 38.72 14.13 3.85
N LEU A 282 38.38 13.31 4.86
CA LEU A 282 37.84 13.81 6.14
C LEU A 282 38.91 14.51 6.96
N GLN A 283 40.19 14.09 6.84
CA GLN A 283 41.32 14.73 7.49
C GLN A 283 41.61 16.12 6.90
N ASP A 284 41.46 16.29 5.58
CA ASP A 284 41.56 17.59 4.91
C ASP A 284 40.46 18.58 5.40
N MET A 285 39.25 18.09 5.70
CA MET A 285 38.16 18.92 6.23
C MET A 285 38.46 19.53 7.59
N THR A 286 39.14 18.81 8.46
CA THR A 286 39.55 19.33 9.77
C THR A 286 40.53 20.49 9.61
N THR A 287 41.36 20.48 8.57
CA THR A 287 42.32 21.54 8.22
C THR A 287 41.61 22.77 7.64
N ASP A 288 40.64 22.58 6.75
CA ASP A 288 39.83 23.65 6.16
C ASP A 288 38.96 24.36 7.21
N ILE A 289 38.38 23.58 8.15
CA ILE A 289 37.59 24.10 9.28
C ILE A 289 38.46 24.99 10.19
N ALA A 290 39.69 24.57 10.48
CA ALA A 290 40.61 25.38 11.25
C ALA A 290 40.88 26.76 10.56
N THR A 291 41.00 26.74 9.24
CA THR A 291 41.19 27.94 8.43
C THR A 291 39.94 28.82 8.38
N ASP A 292 38.76 28.22 8.25
CA ASP A 292 37.48 28.94 8.23
C ASP A 292 37.13 29.54 9.61
N ILE A 293 37.36 28.83 10.71
CA ILE A 293 37.19 29.34 12.08
C ILE A 293 38.15 30.48 12.34
N PHE A 294 39.40 30.39 11.84
CA PHE A 294 40.37 31.44 11.99
C PHE A 294 40.00 32.70 11.21
N SER A 295 39.43 32.56 10.02
CA SER A 295 38.95 33.71 9.23
C SER A 295 37.73 34.40 9.84
N TYR A 296 36.87 33.66 10.54
CA TYR A 296 35.70 34.22 11.26
C TYR A 296 36.09 34.92 12.57
N ARG A 297 37.16 34.44 13.25
CA ARG A 297 37.70 35.06 14.48
C ARG A 297 38.38 36.41 14.27
N THR A 298 38.80 36.74 13.07
CA THR A 298 39.42 38.06 12.79
C THR A 298 38.40 39.19 12.71
N THR A 299 37.10 38.90 12.77
CA THR A 299 36.04 39.92 12.71
C THR A 299 35.24 40.09 14.01
N ASP A 300 35.34 39.20 15.02
CA ASP A 300 34.71 39.43 16.33
C ASP A 300 35.37 38.63 17.46
N MET A 301 35.57 39.29 18.61
CA MET A 301 36.47 38.92 19.71
C MET A 301 36.01 37.80 20.64
N THR A 302 37.00 37.03 21.08
CA THR A 302 37.19 36.32 22.38
C THR A 302 36.28 35.17 22.78
N THR A 303 36.79 33.96 22.61
CA THR A 303 36.76 32.89 23.63
C THR A 303 37.72 31.76 23.24
N ASP A 304 38.65 31.39 24.14
CA ASP A 304 39.60 30.28 24.00
C ASP A 304 38.85 28.95 24.16
N ILE A 305 38.76 28.17 23.10
CA ILE A 305 38.36 26.75 23.13
C ILE A 305 39.62 25.94 22.79
N PRO A 306 40.12 25.04 23.65
CA PRO A 306 41.22 24.14 23.32
C PRO A 306 40.78 23.15 22.22
N ILE A 307 41.57 23.05 21.15
CA ILE A 307 41.42 22.00 20.14
C ILE A 307 42.44 20.90 20.46
N ASP A 308 42.04 19.86 21.18
CA ASP A 308 42.79 18.61 21.27
C ASP A 308 42.55 17.80 20.00
N THR A 309 43.54 17.60 19.17
CA THR A 309 43.51 16.71 18.02
C THR A 309 44.04 15.32 18.44
N PRO A 310 43.19 14.30 18.54
CA PRO A 310 43.66 12.92 18.82
C PRO A 310 44.37 12.36 17.57
N THR A 311 45.53 11.76 17.74
CA THR A 311 46.38 11.19 16.68
C THR A 311 46.15 9.71 16.36
N ASP A 312 45.11 9.07 16.91
CA ASP A 312 44.81 7.63 16.72
C ASP A 312 43.31 7.42 16.61
N MET A 313 42.73 7.63 15.42
CA MET A 313 41.29 7.55 15.19
C MET A 313 40.92 6.38 14.27
N THR A 314 40.04 5.52 14.76
CA THR A 314 39.36 4.51 13.94
C THR A 314 38.28 5.17 13.06
N SER A 315 37.84 4.54 11.96
CA SER A 315 36.80 5.06 11.05
C SER A 315 35.56 5.56 11.77
N ASP A 316 35.10 4.85 12.81
CA ASP A 316 33.93 5.21 13.60
C ASP A 316 34.15 6.53 14.40
N THR A 317 35.37 6.75 14.88
CA THR A 317 35.73 7.94 15.66
C THR A 317 35.78 9.20 14.79
N ILE A 318 36.17 9.09 13.51
CA ILE A 318 36.28 10.23 12.59
C ILE A 318 34.89 10.82 12.27
N PHE A 319 33.87 9.97 12.09
CA PHE A 319 32.51 10.45 11.84
C PHE A 319 31.85 11.09 13.09
N ASP A 320 32.17 10.62 14.27
CA ASP A 320 31.62 11.16 15.53
C ASP A 320 32.31 12.46 15.95
N THR A 321 33.59 12.66 15.60
CA THR A 321 34.37 13.87 15.98
C THR A 321 34.57 14.86 14.84
N GLY A 322 34.31 14.45 13.56
CA GLY A 322 34.40 15.33 12.41
C GLY A 322 33.38 16.46 12.49
N SER A 323 33.85 17.69 12.64
CA SER A 323 32.99 18.86 12.72
C SER A 323 32.86 19.52 11.35
N TYR A 324 31.66 20.01 11.01
CA TYR A 324 31.35 20.75 9.81
C TYR A 324 30.71 22.09 10.18
N PHE A 325 31.13 23.18 9.56
CA PHE A 325 30.54 24.49 9.82
C PHE A 325 29.52 24.86 8.76
N CYS A 326 28.23 24.76 9.09
CA CYS A 326 27.12 25.11 8.23
C CYS A 326 26.84 26.63 8.28
N LYS A 327 27.10 27.34 7.19
CA LYS A 327 26.80 28.78 7.01
C LYS A 327 25.37 29.05 6.50
N GLY A 328 24.48 28.03 6.50
CA GLY A 328 23.10 28.11 6.00
C GLY A 328 22.94 27.88 4.49
N SER A 329 24.03 27.88 3.73
CA SER A 329 24.01 27.58 2.28
C SER A 329 25.39 27.12 1.80
N VAL A 330 25.40 26.46 0.64
CA VAL A 330 26.60 26.07 -0.10
C VAL A 330 26.47 26.48 -1.57
N ASN A 331 27.53 27.03 -2.16
CA ASN A 331 27.58 27.38 -3.58
C ASN A 331 28.25 26.25 -4.35
N VAL A 332 27.56 25.70 -5.32
CA VAL A 332 28.09 24.64 -6.18
C VAL A 332 27.97 25.09 -7.64
N ASN A 333 29.11 25.35 -8.27
CA ASN A 333 29.18 25.83 -9.67
C ASN A 333 28.30 27.08 -9.95
N GLY A 334 28.24 28.02 -9.00
CA GLY A 334 27.44 29.23 -9.12
C GLY A 334 25.98 29.11 -8.71
N ILE A 335 25.52 27.91 -8.38
CA ILE A 335 24.15 27.63 -7.88
C ILE A 335 24.19 27.63 -6.34
N LEU A 336 23.35 28.47 -5.72
CA LEU A 336 23.24 28.56 -4.27
C LEU A 336 22.20 27.56 -3.75
N PHE A 337 22.65 26.52 -3.04
CA PHE A 337 21.82 25.56 -2.33
C PHE A 337 21.61 26.02 -0.89
N LYS A 338 20.36 26.24 -0.50
CA LYS A 338 20.02 26.74 0.83
C LYS A 338 19.75 25.58 1.78
N CYS A 339 20.16 25.72 3.03
CA CYS A 339 19.77 24.88 4.14
C CYS A 339 18.48 25.40 4.78
N SER A 340 17.77 24.58 5.55
CA SER A 340 16.58 25.01 6.30
C SER A 340 16.86 26.18 7.25
N SER A 341 18.08 26.25 7.79
CA SER A 341 18.58 27.33 8.69
C SER A 341 19.18 28.54 7.97
N TYR A 342 18.95 28.70 6.65
CA TYR A 342 19.56 29.78 5.86
C TYR A 342 19.27 31.19 6.41
N LEU A 343 18.02 31.41 6.83
CA LEU A 343 17.58 32.70 7.37
C LEU A 343 18.10 32.95 8.80
N ASP A 344 18.47 31.88 9.51
CA ASP A 344 18.95 31.92 10.90
C ASP A 344 20.51 31.94 10.98
N GLY A 345 21.18 32.12 9.84
CA GLY A 345 22.64 32.18 9.76
C GLY A 345 23.34 30.83 9.68
N GLY A 346 22.60 29.74 9.53
CA GLY A 346 23.11 28.37 9.43
C GLY A 346 23.00 27.58 10.71
N HIS A 347 23.39 26.28 10.66
CA HIS A 347 23.40 25.41 11.83
C HIS A 347 24.65 25.59 12.72
N GLY A 348 25.65 26.36 12.26
CA GLY A 348 26.94 26.49 12.94
C GLY A 348 27.77 25.20 12.87
N LEU A 349 28.57 24.95 13.90
CA LEU A 349 29.40 23.75 14.00
C LEU A 349 28.54 22.53 14.35
N ILE A 350 28.55 21.55 13.47
CA ILE A 350 27.72 20.32 13.59
C ILE A 350 28.54 19.10 13.17
N ASN A 351 28.25 17.94 13.78
CA ASN A 351 28.74 16.62 13.37
C ASN A 351 27.71 15.88 12.48
N LEU A 352 28.00 14.65 12.07
CA LEU A 352 27.09 13.81 11.26
C LEU A 352 25.71 13.64 11.93
N GLU A 353 25.67 13.35 13.23
CA GLU A 353 24.42 13.14 13.95
C GLU A 353 23.55 14.40 13.92
N GLN A 354 24.13 15.54 14.26
CA GLN A 354 23.43 16.82 14.25
C GLN A 354 23.01 17.23 12.83
N ALA A 355 23.86 16.94 11.82
CA ALA A 355 23.54 17.21 10.41
C ALA A 355 22.37 16.34 9.92
N PHE A 356 22.32 15.07 10.33
CA PHE A 356 21.23 14.17 10.00
C PHE A 356 19.94 14.55 10.74
N ALA A 357 20.02 14.79 12.06
CA ALA A 357 18.89 15.18 12.90
C ALA A 357 18.24 16.48 12.45
N LYS A 358 19.05 17.50 12.12
CA LYS A 358 18.60 18.81 11.63
C LYS A 358 18.40 18.84 10.11
N SER A 359 18.63 17.72 9.42
CA SER A 359 18.48 17.60 7.96
C SER A 359 19.31 18.63 7.16
N CYS A 360 20.57 18.88 7.55
CA CYS A 360 21.43 19.90 6.99
C CYS A 360 21.79 19.61 5.52
N ASN A 361 21.31 20.44 4.59
CA ASN A 361 21.60 20.28 3.16
C ASN A 361 23.07 20.50 2.85
N SER A 362 23.67 21.57 3.41
CA SER A 362 25.06 21.93 3.13
C SER A 362 26.04 20.80 3.48
N TYR A 363 25.83 20.14 4.63
CA TYR A 363 26.64 19.00 5.05
C TYR A 363 26.57 17.85 4.02
N PHE A 364 25.35 17.41 3.70
CA PHE A 364 25.16 16.28 2.80
C PHE A 364 25.61 16.56 1.37
N ILE A 365 25.42 17.77 0.86
CA ILE A 365 25.93 18.19 -0.45
C ILE A 365 27.46 18.06 -0.51
N GLU A 366 28.18 18.58 0.48
CA GLU A 366 29.65 18.52 0.47
C GLU A 366 30.17 17.09 0.65
N MET A 367 29.57 16.29 1.57
CA MET A 367 29.94 14.91 1.76
C MET A 367 29.70 14.07 0.50
N CYS A 368 28.54 14.21 -0.12
CA CYS A 368 28.20 13.45 -1.32
C CYS A 368 29.04 13.80 -2.54
N GLN A 369 29.52 15.05 -2.64
CA GLN A 369 30.50 15.41 -3.67
C GLN A 369 31.85 14.71 -3.48
N LYS A 370 32.26 14.45 -2.23
CA LYS A 370 33.50 13.72 -1.91
C LYS A 370 33.36 12.23 -2.19
N ILE A 371 32.24 11.61 -1.81
CA ILE A 371 31.95 10.20 -2.12
C ILE A 371 31.87 9.98 -3.64
N GLY A 372 31.32 10.96 -4.37
CA GLY A 372 31.09 10.90 -5.79
C GLY A 372 29.80 10.18 -6.19
N TYR A 373 29.27 10.56 -7.34
CA TYR A 373 27.96 10.10 -7.82
C TYR A 373 27.84 8.58 -8.02
N LYS A 374 28.93 7.90 -8.38
CA LYS A 374 28.91 6.44 -8.63
C LYS A 374 28.60 5.64 -7.39
N ASN A 375 29.23 5.99 -6.26
CA ASN A 375 29.01 5.34 -4.99
C ASN A 375 27.58 5.63 -4.48
N LEU A 376 27.09 6.86 -4.63
CA LEU A 376 25.71 7.23 -4.30
C LEU A 376 24.69 6.45 -5.12
N ILE A 377 24.83 6.40 -6.46
CA ILE A 377 23.90 5.70 -7.33
C ILE A 377 23.98 4.19 -7.07
N SER A 378 25.19 3.62 -6.90
CA SER A 378 25.38 2.21 -6.58
C SER A 378 24.67 1.83 -5.26
N MET A 379 24.80 2.66 -4.22
CA MET A 379 24.11 2.44 -2.96
C MET A 379 22.58 2.53 -3.13
N ALA A 380 22.08 3.53 -3.84
CA ALA A 380 20.65 3.66 -4.15
C ALA A 380 20.09 2.43 -4.90
N GLN A 381 20.87 1.88 -5.85
CA GLN A 381 20.50 0.64 -6.55
C GLN A 381 20.48 -0.58 -5.62
N GLN A 382 21.41 -0.68 -4.68
CA GLN A 382 21.42 -1.76 -3.68
C GLN A 382 20.18 -1.70 -2.78
N PHE A 383 19.71 -0.50 -2.43
CA PHE A 383 18.44 -0.30 -1.74
C PHE A 383 17.20 -0.55 -2.62
N GLY A 384 17.37 -0.81 -3.93
CA GLY A 384 16.30 -1.16 -4.85
C GLY A 384 15.70 0.01 -5.62
N LEU A 385 16.22 1.22 -5.48
CA LEU A 385 15.73 2.37 -6.25
C LEU A 385 16.00 2.19 -7.76
N GLY A 386 15.07 2.65 -8.57
CA GLY A 386 15.11 2.48 -10.03
C GLY A 386 14.60 1.11 -10.53
N THR A 387 14.12 0.24 -9.62
CA THR A 387 13.52 -1.08 -9.95
C THR A 387 12.20 -1.27 -9.21
N GLU A 388 11.29 -2.06 -9.78
CA GLU A 388 10.06 -2.46 -9.10
C GLU A 388 10.37 -3.36 -7.90
N THR A 389 9.56 -3.30 -6.84
CA THR A 389 9.70 -4.19 -5.67
C THR A 389 9.24 -5.62 -5.99
N GLY A 390 8.37 -5.76 -7.00
CA GLY A 390 7.85 -7.03 -7.50
C GLY A 390 6.38 -7.28 -7.17
N ILE A 391 5.69 -6.37 -6.49
CA ILE A 391 4.24 -6.52 -6.23
C ILE A 391 3.39 -6.37 -7.49
N SER A 392 3.95 -5.85 -8.58
CA SER A 392 3.29 -5.77 -9.89
C SER A 392 2.88 -7.14 -10.44
N GLU A 393 3.58 -8.22 -10.05
CA GLU A 393 3.20 -9.61 -10.34
C GLU A 393 1.81 -9.97 -9.79
N HIS A 394 1.34 -9.25 -8.79
CA HIS A 394 0.05 -9.43 -8.13
C HIS A 394 -1.03 -8.44 -8.59
N GLY A 395 -0.84 -7.83 -9.78
CA GLY A 395 -1.84 -6.95 -10.41
C GLY A 395 -1.90 -5.54 -9.84
N ILE A 396 -0.97 -5.17 -8.97
CA ILE A 396 -0.85 -3.83 -8.39
C ILE A 396 0.18 -3.08 -9.24
N LEU A 397 -0.28 -2.09 -10.01
CA LEU A 397 0.61 -1.29 -10.83
C LEU A 397 1.63 -0.56 -9.96
N GLU A 398 2.91 -0.69 -10.30
CA GLU A 398 4.02 -0.13 -9.54
C GLU A 398 4.96 0.66 -10.46
N ALA A 399 5.33 1.87 -10.04
CA ALA A 399 6.37 2.63 -10.70
C ALA A 399 7.75 2.18 -10.21
N ARG A 400 8.71 2.06 -11.13
CA ARG A 400 10.12 1.77 -10.77
C ARG A 400 10.79 2.91 -10.00
N GLY A 401 10.20 4.10 -10.05
CA GLY A 401 10.90 5.33 -9.72
C GLY A 401 11.86 5.75 -10.82
N SER A 402 12.75 6.69 -10.49
CA SER A 402 13.78 7.16 -11.41
C SER A 402 15.10 7.33 -10.65
N LEU A 403 16.16 6.83 -11.25
CA LEU A 403 17.52 6.95 -10.72
C LEU A 403 18.46 7.35 -11.86
N PRO A 404 19.40 8.29 -11.64
CA PRO A 404 20.40 8.64 -12.64
C PRO A 404 21.21 7.44 -13.10
N ALA A 405 21.57 7.37 -14.39
CA ALA A 405 22.34 6.26 -14.93
C ALA A 405 23.81 6.32 -14.44
N ILE A 406 24.32 5.25 -13.83
CA ILE A 406 25.64 5.20 -13.20
C ILE A 406 26.82 5.54 -14.13
N ASN A 407 26.65 5.29 -15.44
CA ASN A 407 27.70 5.52 -16.46
C ASN A 407 27.57 6.88 -17.17
N SER A 408 26.66 7.74 -16.76
CA SER A 408 26.51 9.10 -17.30
C SER A 408 27.44 10.07 -16.59
N TYR A 409 27.70 11.19 -17.24
CA TYR A 409 28.42 12.30 -16.62
C TYR A 409 27.44 13.17 -15.85
N TYR A 410 27.78 13.49 -14.61
CA TYR A 410 27.00 14.40 -13.75
C TYR A 410 27.90 15.55 -13.29
N SER A 411 27.37 16.75 -13.36
CA SER A 411 28.02 17.94 -12.79
C SER A 411 27.98 17.91 -11.26
N LYS A 412 28.79 18.72 -10.61
CA LYS A 412 28.71 18.90 -9.15
C LYS A 412 27.33 19.36 -8.68
N ALA A 413 26.62 20.16 -9.51
CA ALA A 413 25.27 20.63 -9.20
C ALA A 413 24.23 19.48 -9.27
N ASP A 414 24.40 18.52 -10.22
CA ASP A 414 23.54 17.33 -10.28
C ASP A 414 23.74 16.44 -9.06
N ILE A 415 24.99 16.28 -8.60
CA ILE A 415 25.30 15.54 -7.36
C ILE A 415 24.68 16.25 -6.16
N ALA A 416 24.75 17.60 -6.11
CA ALA A 416 24.14 18.38 -5.04
C ALA A 416 22.61 18.22 -5.00
N ASN A 417 21.94 18.21 -6.16
CA ASN A 417 20.50 17.93 -6.24
C ASN A 417 20.19 16.49 -5.77
N LEU A 418 20.97 15.50 -6.22
CA LEU A 418 20.79 14.10 -5.84
C LEU A 418 20.90 13.93 -4.32
N SER A 419 21.94 14.51 -3.68
CA SER A 419 22.19 14.38 -2.24
C SER A 419 21.11 14.99 -1.34
N ILE A 420 20.23 15.84 -1.87
CA ILE A 420 19.06 16.34 -1.15
C ILE A 420 17.75 15.71 -1.63
N GLY A 421 17.85 14.63 -2.43
CA GLY A 421 16.71 13.86 -2.91
C GLY A 421 15.83 14.58 -3.94
N GLN A 422 16.44 15.47 -4.74
CA GLN A 422 15.78 16.30 -5.73
C GLN A 422 16.22 15.95 -7.16
N GLY A 423 15.66 16.63 -8.15
CA GLY A 423 15.99 16.45 -9.55
C GLY A 423 15.29 15.22 -10.16
N VAL A 424 16.06 14.36 -10.85
CA VAL A 424 15.53 13.17 -11.55
C VAL A 424 15.24 11.98 -10.63
N LEU A 425 15.59 12.08 -9.35
CA LEU A 425 15.39 11.01 -8.38
C LEU A 425 13.93 10.91 -7.96
N LEU A 426 13.31 9.77 -8.23
CA LEU A 426 11.93 9.46 -7.83
C LEU A 426 11.86 8.07 -7.19
N ALA A 427 11.06 7.94 -6.14
CA ALA A 427 10.74 6.65 -5.53
C ALA A 427 9.29 6.60 -5.06
N THR A 428 8.78 5.38 -4.85
CA THR A 428 7.43 5.15 -4.35
C THR A 428 7.41 5.10 -2.81
N PRO A 429 6.28 5.40 -2.15
CA PRO A 429 6.13 5.18 -0.71
C PRO A 429 6.44 3.74 -0.28
N LEU A 430 6.14 2.75 -1.11
CA LEU A 430 6.51 1.36 -0.86
C LEU A 430 8.04 1.18 -0.85
N GLN A 431 8.76 1.72 -1.83
CA GLN A 431 10.23 1.69 -1.84
C GLN A 431 10.83 2.41 -0.62
N VAL A 432 10.20 3.49 -0.16
CA VAL A 432 10.63 4.22 1.04
C VAL A 432 10.44 3.38 2.31
N ALA A 433 9.32 2.64 2.44
CA ALA A 433 9.11 1.72 3.55
C ALA A 433 10.18 0.61 3.56
N ASP A 434 10.49 0.01 2.40
CA ASP A 434 11.51 -1.03 2.22
C ASP A 434 12.94 -0.52 2.53
N ILE A 435 13.27 0.75 2.22
CA ILE A 435 14.53 1.38 2.66
C ILE A 435 14.64 1.40 4.18
N VAL A 436 13.58 1.84 4.87
CA VAL A 436 13.54 1.89 6.33
C VAL A 436 13.57 0.48 6.94
N ALA A 437 12.79 -0.46 6.38
CA ALA A 437 12.79 -1.87 6.80
C ALA A 437 14.18 -2.48 6.69
N THR A 438 14.90 -2.21 5.60
CA THR A 438 16.28 -2.67 5.39
C THR A 438 17.23 -2.17 6.48
N VAL A 439 17.18 -0.88 6.82
CA VAL A 439 17.99 -0.29 7.89
C VAL A 439 17.60 -0.89 9.25
N ALA A 440 16.32 -0.94 9.55
CA ALA A 440 15.78 -1.48 10.79
C ALA A 440 16.14 -2.96 11.00
N ASN A 441 16.21 -3.74 9.91
CA ASN A 441 16.63 -5.14 9.88
C ASN A 441 18.16 -5.35 9.87
N GLY A 442 18.92 -4.38 10.33
CA GLY A 442 20.38 -4.47 10.42
C GLY A 442 21.08 -4.59 9.06
N GLY A 443 20.54 -3.99 8.01
CA GLY A 443 21.12 -3.94 6.67
C GLY A 443 20.78 -5.13 5.75
N ILE A 444 19.80 -5.95 6.14
CA ILE A 444 19.28 -7.04 5.31
C ILE A 444 18.03 -6.56 4.60
N LYS A 445 18.11 -6.44 3.28
CA LYS A 445 16.98 -6.17 2.40
C LYS A 445 16.24 -7.45 2.08
N ASN A 446 14.97 -7.52 2.44
CA ASN A 446 14.09 -8.63 2.10
C ASN A 446 13.38 -8.41 0.75
N ARG A 447 12.81 -9.47 0.18
CA ARG A 447 11.84 -9.32 -0.89
C ARG A 447 10.52 -8.81 -0.31
N VAL A 448 9.97 -7.79 -0.92
CA VAL A 448 8.65 -7.27 -0.55
C VAL A 448 7.57 -8.27 -0.95
N ASN A 449 6.68 -8.61 -0.02
CA ASN A 449 5.57 -9.54 -0.23
C ASN A 449 4.24 -8.86 0.09
N ILE A 450 3.21 -9.12 -0.72
CA ILE A 450 1.84 -8.66 -0.48
C ILE A 450 0.84 -9.82 -0.54
N VAL A 451 1.20 -10.93 -1.18
CA VAL A 451 0.42 -12.17 -1.21
C VAL A 451 1.21 -13.27 -0.52
N ASP A 452 0.58 -13.94 0.46
CA ASP A 452 1.16 -15.05 1.20
C ASP A 452 0.94 -16.38 0.48
N SER A 453 -0.32 -16.73 0.23
CA SER A 453 -0.67 -18.05 -0.32
C SER A 453 -2.07 -18.09 -0.94
N LEU A 454 -2.33 -19.15 -1.71
CA LEU A 454 -3.67 -19.60 -2.01
C LEU A 454 -4.08 -20.65 -0.98
N VAL A 455 -5.29 -20.53 -0.45
CA VAL A 455 -5.84 -21.45 0.56
C VAL A 455 -7.23 -21.93 0.13
N ASP A 456 -7.61 -23.12 0.60
CA ASP A 456 -8.97 -23.63 0.45
C ASP A 456 -9.96 -22.99 1.44
N GLU A 457 -11.21 -23.49 1.47
CA GLU A 457 -12.26 -22.97 2.38
C GLU A 457 -11.94 -23.24 3.86
N GLU A 458 -11.19 -24.30 4.17
CA GLU A 458 -10.73 -24.65 5.51
C GLU A 458 -9.43 -23.91 5.92
N GLY A 459 -8.86 -23.08 5.06
CA GLY A 459 -7.65 -22.33 5.30
C GLY A 459 -6.34 -23.11 5.11
N ARG A 460 -6.40 -24.32 4.53
CA ARG A 460 -5.20 -25.11 4.21
C ARG A 460 -4.48 -24.51 3.01
N ILE A 461 -3.17 -24.42 3.08
CA ILE A 461 -2.34 -23.88 2.00
C ILE A 461 -2.33 -24.86 0.82
N ILE A 462 -2.82 -24.41 -0.32
CA ILE A 462 -2.77 -25.12 -1.58
C ILE A 462 -1.52 -24.73 -2.38
N ARG A 463 -1.14 -23.43 -2.33
CA ARG A 463 0.06 -22.93 -2.99
C ARG A 463 0.67 -21.79 -2.19
N GLU A 464 1.91 -21.94 -1.76
CA GLU A 464 2.70 -20.85 -1.18
C GLU A 464 3.18 -19.90 -2.31
N ILE A 465 3.04 -18.60 -2.09
CA ILE A 465 3.39 -17.55 -3.06
C ILE A 465 4.48 -16.67 -2.48
N ARG A 466 4.41 -16.40 -1.18
CA ARG A 466 5.37 -15.58 -0.43
C ARG A 466 6.80 -16.08 -0.63
N VAL A 467 7.71 -15.16 -0.96
CA VAL A 467 9.13 -15.45 -1.13
C VAL A 467 9.91 -15.00 0.09
N LYS A 468 10.55 -15.95 0.77
CA LYS A 468 11.46 -15.70 1.90
C LYS A 468 12.89 -15.57 1.36
N GLN A 469 13.29 -14.36 1.05
CA GLN A 469 14.63 -14.07 0.55
C GLN A 469 15.12 -12.74 1.08
N GLY A 470 16.25 -12.75 1.77
CA GLY A 470 16.94 -11.55 2.25
C GLY A 470 18.39 -11.53 1.76
N LYS A 471 18.91 -10.35 1.50
CA LYS A 471 20.30 -10.11 1.13
C LYS A 471 20.84 -8.95 1.96
N ARG A 472 21.99 -9.14 2.59
CA ARG A 472 22.71 -8.03 3.23
C ARG A 472 23.24 -7.08 2.16
N ILE A 473 22.88 -5.81 2.26
CA ILE A 473 23.30 -4.76 1.31
C ILE A 473 24.17 -3.70 1.98
N ILE A 474 24.07 -3.53 3.29
CA ILE A 474 24.97 -2.71 4.12
C ILE A 474 25.41 -3.52 5.35
N SER A 475 26.52 -3.14 5.94
CA SER A 475 27.03 -3.77 7.15
C SER A 475 26.07 -3.54 8.34
N LYS A 476 26.12 -4.43 9.34
CA LYS A 476 25.33 -4.27 10.56
C LYS A 476 25.71 -2.98 11.30
N SER A 477 27.01 -2.64 11.35
CA SER A 477 27.50 -1.41 11.97
C SER A 477 26.93 -0.17 11.30
N THR A 478 26.93 -0.11 9.98
CA THR A 478 26.31 0.97 9.20
C THR A 478 24.81 1.10 9.49
N ALA A 479 24.09 -0.02 9.50
CA ALA A 479 22.67 -0.02 9.80
C ALA A 479 22.38 0.46 11.24
N ASP A 480 23.16 0.00 12.21
CA ASP A 480 23.01 0.40 13.62
C ASP A 480 23.34 1.89 13.80
N LYS A 481 24.36 2.42 13.11
CA LYS A 481 24.66 3.85 13.12
C LYS A 481 23.53 4.67 12.50
N ILE A 482 22.98 4.27 11.35
CA ILE A 482 21.85 4.96 10.72
C ILE A 482 20.62 4.94 11.64
N LYS A 483 20.34 3.82 12.33
CA LYS A 483 19.24 3.77 13.32
C LYS A 483 19.44 4.82 14.41
N SER A 484 20.65 4.89 15.01
CA SER A 484 20.96 5.90 16.01
C SER A 484 20.75 7.34 15.49
N LEU A 485 21.12 7.62 14.24
CA LEU A 485 20.87 8.91 13.60
C LEU A 485 19.37 9.18 13.39
N MET A 486 18.60 8.16 13.01
CA MET A 486 17.15 8.27 12.84
C MET A 486 16.43 8.52 14.18
N GLU A 487 16.94 7.96 15.29
CA GLU A 487 16.46 8.22 16.64
C GLU A 487 16.72 9.67 17.07
N ALA A 488 17.88 10.24 16.73
CA ALA A 488 18.18 11.65 16.98
C ALA A 488 17.21 12.62 16.27
N VAL A 489 16.67 12.22 15.10
CA VAL A 489 15.65 13.01 14.37
C VAL A 489 14.36 13.15 15.17
N THR A 490 13.92 12.09 15.84
CA THR A 490 12.69 12.08 16.65
C THR A 490 12.91 12.65 18.04
N LEU A 491 14.12 12.52 18.59
CA LEU A 491 14.45 12.98 19.94
C LEU A 491 14.60 14.51 20.01
N TYR A 492 15.40 15.11 19.12
CA TYR A 492 15.69 16.57 19.14
C TYR A 492 15.77 17.21 17.75
N GLY A 493 15.51 16.44 16.69
CA GLY A 493 15.63 16.87 15.31
C GLY A 493 14.33 17.40 14.70
N THR A 494 14.19 17.19 13.39
CA THR A 494 13.09 17.73 12.58
C THR A 494 11.74 17.01 12.80
N ALA A 495 11.68 15.96 13.60
CA ALA A 495 10.48 15.16 13.83
C ALA A 495 10.20 14.87 15.32
N MET A 496 10.41 15.83 16.20
CA MET A 496 10.04 15.70 17.62
C MET A 496 8.55 15.36 17.80
N ASP A 497 7.69 15.81 16.86
CA ASP A 497 6.25 15.50 16.88
C ASP A 497 5.95 14.01 16.58
N ALA A 498 6.95 13.23 16.09
CA ALA A 498 6.88 11.78 15.95
C ALA A 498 7.44 11.03 17.17
N GLY A 499 7.81 11.75 18.24
CA GLY A 499 8.31 11.17 19.48
C GLY A 499 7.29 10.23 20.10
N MET A 500 7.74 9.03 20.44
CA MET A 500 6.93 7.93 20.96
C MET A 500 7.44 7.49 22.33
N ASP A 501 7.90 8.41 23.19
CA ASP A 501 8.61 8.13 24.44
C ASP A 501 7.86 7.16 25.36
N TYR A 502 6.52 7.26 25.41
CA TYR A 502 5.66 6.36 26.19
C TYR A 502 5.24 5.10 25.44
N TYR A 503 5.63 4.93 24.17
CA TYR A 503 5.20 3.85 23.27
C TYR A 503 6.39 3.05 22.71
N GLY A 504 7.51 3.04 23.43
CA GLY A 504 8.70 2.27 23.05
C GLY A 504 9.67 2.99 22.10
N GLY A 505 9.46 4.29 21.87
CA GLY A 505 10.32 5.10 21.00
C GLY A 505 10.18 4.81 19.50
N ALA A 506 10.75 5.68 18.69
CA ALA A 506 10.79 5.53 17.24
C ALA A 506 12.06 6.16 16.66
N GLY A 507 12.49 5.67 15.50
CA GLY A 507 13.50 6.33 14.67
C GLY A 507 12.92 6.70 13.32
N GLY A 508 13.34 7.83 12.73
CA GLY A 508 12.79 8.21 11.43
C GLY A 508 13.57 9.34 10.73
N LYS A 509 13.08 9.70 9.55
CA LYS A 509 13.61 10.82 8.75
C LYS A 509 12.47 11.59 8.12
N THR A 510 12.51 12.91 8.20
CA THR A 510 11.60 13.81 7.49
C THR A 510 12.10 14.07 6.08
N GLY A 511 11.17 14.25 5.15
CA GLY A 511 11.40 14.75 3.81
C GLY A 511 10.43 15.88 3.48
N SER A 512 10.93 16.87 2.75
CA SER A 512 10.12 17.90 2.10
C SER A 512 10.61 17.94 0.66
N ALA A 513 9.75 17.58 -0.27
CA ALA A 513 10.11 17.41 -1.66
C ALA A 513 9.38 18.44 -2.52
N GLU A 514 10.14 19.33 -3.14
CA GLU A 514 9.60 20.30 -4.09
C GLU A 514 9.12 19.58 -5.35
N THR A 515 7.99 20.03 -5.87
CA THR A 515 7.50 19.60 -7.17
C THR A 515 7.92 20.62 -8.24
N GLY A 516 7.76 20.27 -9.51
CA GLY A 516 8.00 21.26 -10.57
C GLY A 516 7.02 22.45 -10.57
N SER A 517 6.00 22.42 -9.71
CA SER A 517 5.00 23.47 -9.55
C SER A 517 5.40 24.43 -8.43
N LYS A 518 5.23 25.73 -8.66
CA LYS A 518 5.55 26.75 -7.68
C LYS A 518 4.72 26.57 -6.40
N ASP A 519 5.36 26.63 -5.25
CA ASP A 519 4.77 26.53 -3.91
C ASP A 519 4.10 25.18 -3.57
N VAL A 520 4.32 24.14 -4.38
CA VAL A 520 3.82 22.77 -4.11
C VAL A 520 4.97 21.92 -3.56
N VAL A 521 4.88 21.57 -2.28
CA VAL A 521 5.88 20.74 -1.58
C VAL A 521 5.17 19.54 -0.96
N HIS A 522 5.63 18.33 -1.29
CA HIS A 522 5.17 17.10 -0.67
C HIS A 522 5.89 16.87 0.65
N ALA A 523 5.16 16.35 1.62
CA ALA A 523 5.70 16.03 2.94
C ALA A 523 5.87 14.51 3.10
N TRP A 524 7.02 14.11 3.66
CA TRP A 524 7.36 12.73 3.95
C TRP A 524 7.76 12.55 5.39
N PHE A 525 7.41 11.41 5.95
CA PHE A 525 8.09 10.83 7.10
C PHE A 525 8.27 9.34 6.86
N ALA A 526 9.50 8.87 7.06
CA ALA A 526 9.83 7.46 6.96
C ALA A 526 10.53 7.04 8.25
N GLY A 527 9.97 6.07 8.95
CA GLY A 527 10.46 5.68 10.27
C GLY A 527 10.09 4.26 10.63
N TYR A 528 10.58 3.82 11.77
CA TYR A 528 10.33 2.50 12.35
C TYR A 528 9.98 2.62 13.83
N PHE A 529 9.28 1.62 14.33
CA PHE A 529 9.02 1.42 15.75
C PHE A 529 8.79 -0.07 16.07
N PRO A 530 8.89 -0.52 17.37
CA PRO A 530 9.52 0.18 18.50
C PRO A 530 11.02 0.45 18.24
N GLN A 531 11.62 1.40 19.00
CA GLN A 531 13.01 1.80 18.80
C GLN A 531 14.00 0.67 19.11
N ALA A 532 13.81 -0.03 20.25
CA ALA A 532 14.75 -1.04 20.74
C ALA A 532 14.77 -2.31 19.86
N GLU A 533 13.60 -2.76 19.43
CA GLU A 533 13.41 -3.94 18.56
C GLU A 533 12.47 -3.56 17.43
N PRO A 534 12.98 -2.94 16.35
CA PRO A 534 12.17 -2.49 15.24
C PRO A 534 11.37 -3.63 14.60
N LYS A 535 10.03 -3.51 14.62
CA LYS A 535 9.13 -4.49 14.02
C LYS A 535 8.45 -3.95 12.78
N TYR A 536 8.16 -2.65 12.77
CA TYR A 536 7.36 -2.01 11.75
C TYR A 536 8.11 -0.85 11.13
N ALA A 537 8.28 -0.86 9.81
CA ALA A 537 8.72 0.27 9.01
C ALA A 537 7.49 0.93 8.40
N ILE A 538 7.39 2.26 8.53
CA ILE A 538 6.25 3.02 8.02
C ILE A 538 6.75 4.18 7.17
N ALA A 539 6.24 4.28 5.94
CA ALA A 539 6.38 5.43 5.09
C ALA A 539 5.06 6.19 5.02
N VAL A 540 5.08 7.46 5.37
CA VAL A 540 3.95 8.39 5.26
C VAL A 540 4.28 9.44 4.21
N PHE A 541 3.44 9.53 3.20
CA PHE A 541 3.50 10.51 2.13
C PHE A 541 2.24 11.36 2.14
N VAL A 542 2.40 12.69 2.20
CA VAL A 542 1.29 13.64 2.19
C VAL A 542 1.48 14.63 1.03
N GLU A 543 0.57 14.60 0.08
CA GLU A 543 0.56 15.56 -1.02
C GLU A 543 0.33 16.98 -0.50
N ASN A 544 1.11 17.93 -0.98
CA ASN A 544 1.01 19.35 -0.61
C ASN A 544 1.14 19.62 0.89
N GLY A 545 1.77 18.70 1.64
CA GLY A 545 1.88 18.77 3.09
C GLY A 545 2.94 19.76 3.60
N GLN A 546 3.68 20.43 2.72
CA GLN A 546 4.71 21.42 3.02
C GLN A 546 5.92 20.82 3.76
N TYR A 547 5.80 20.56 5.06
CA TYR A 547 6.90 20.10 5.92
C TYR A 547 6.63 18.71 6.49
N GLY A 548 7.56 17.77 6.25
CA GLY A 548 7.44 16.39 6.71
C GLY A 548 7.27 16.26 8.23
N GLY A 549 8.01 17.05 9.01
CA GLY A 549 7.91 17.05 10.47
C GLY A 549 6.57 17.56 11.02
N LYS A 550 5.80 18.31 10.23
CA LYS A 550 4.50 18.87 10.67
C LYS A 550 3.29 18.17 10.09
N ALA A 551 3.40 17.62 8.87
CA ALA A 551 2.29 16.96 8.21
C ALA A 551 2.37 15.43 8.29
N ALA A 552 3.55 14.85 8.06
CA ALA A 552 3.69 13.39 7.96
C ALA A 552 4.12 12.72 9.28
N ALA A 553 4.99 13.36 10.07
CA ALA A 553 5.45 12.80 11.34
C ALA A 553 4.32 12.60 12.39
N PRO A 554 3.34 13.53 12.57
CA PRO A 554 2.20 13.29 13.45
C PRO A 554 1.32 12.11 13.02
N ILE A 555 1.13 11.91 11.70
CA ILE A 555 0.37 10.76 11.15
C ILE A 555 1.08 9.45 11.50
N PHE A 556 2.40 9.37 11.31
CA PHE A 556 3.19 8.24 11.74
C PHE A 556 2.99 7.95 13.25
N ALA A 557 3.12 8.99 14.07
CA ALA A 557 2.98 8.85 15.53
C ALA A 557 1.60 8.33 15.94
N GLU A 558 0.53 8.83 15.32
CA GLU A 558 -0.84 8.40 15.61
C GLU A 558 -1.04 6.93 15.22
N ILE A 559 -0.57 6.51 14.03
CA ILE A 559 -0.63 5.12 13.58
C ILE A 559 0.14 4.22 14.54
N ALA A 560 1.38 4.56 14.88
CA ALA A 560 2.23 3.75 15.74
C ALA A 560 1.67 3.62 17.15
N ARG A 561 1.08 4.68 17.73
CA ARG A 561 0.39 4.65 19.04
C ARG A 561 -0.82 3.74 19.01
N GLU A 562 -1.71 3.88 18.02
CA GLU A 562 -2.89 3.02 17.91
C GLU A 562 -2.53 1.55 17.69
N MET A 563 -1.46 1.27 16.94
CA MET A 563 -0.93 -0.09 16.80
C MET A 563 -0.46 -0.62 18.16
N THR A 564 0.33 0.16 18.90
CA THR A 564 0.85 -0.22 20.22
C THR A 564 -0.29 -0.44 21.23
N ASP A 565 -1.30 0.45 21.26
CA ASP A 565 -2.48 0.33 22.14
C ASP A 565 -3.29 -0.95 21.87
N LYS A 566 -3.20 -1.50 20.66
CA LYS A 566 -3.82 -2.78 20.27
C LYS A 566 -2.90 -3.99 20.42
N GLY A 567 -1.67 -3.81 20.90
CA GLY A 567 -0.73 -4.89 21.23
C GLY A 567 0.16 -5.33 20.07
N TYR A 568 0.31 -4.51 19.05
CA TYR A 568 1.27 -4.71 17.96
C TYR A 568 2.69 -4.30 18.34
#